data_c2af05a0a216ba8e93059e0617c0793c
#
_entry.id   c2af05a0a216ba8e93059e0617c0793c
#
_cell.length_a   1.000
_cell.length_b   1.000
_cell.length_c   1.000
_cell.angle_alpha   90.00
_cell.angle_beta   90.00
_cell.angle_gamma   90.00
#
_symmetry.space_group_name_H-M   'P 1'
#
loop_
_entity.id
_entity.type
_entity.pdbx_description
1 polymer ?
#
loop_
_entity_poly.entity_id
_entity_poly.type
_entity_poly.pdbx_seq_one_letter_code
_entity_poly.pdbx_strand_id
1 'polypeptide(L)'
;MKFNFKFVTFQKLYIYFCFLALINIFFSTENIYAKTFLINNIEISTPFEINFDKNEIIDEGFIKAFEQMILSIVQTKDQKKLEYTSLNLIKGMVETFSINEEKFIDEIYYLSLNVSFNKKKIFNFLQKQNIFPSLPIRKKIFFIPVIFDENKDEIFIFSESDLYNFWNLNIKKYHLLEYVLPTEDLEDYNLIKSNSKNLENFKFEEIIKKYNLEDYIISIFF
;
A
#
# COMPACT_ATOMS: atom_id res chain seq x y z
N MET A 1 -53.37 -25.49 -45.10
CA MET A 1 -51.97 -24.98 -45.06
C MET A 1 -51.85 -23.77 -44.16
N LYS A 2 -51.98 -23.95 -42.81
CA LYS A 2 -51.94 -22.85 -41.81
C LYS A 2 -51.33 -23.27 -40.48
N PHE A 3 -50.33 -24.15 -40.46
CA PHE A 3 -49.74 -24.62 -39.15
C PHE A 3 -48.26 -24.29 -38.90
N ASN A 4 -47.58 -23.67 -39.84
CA ASN A 4 -46.12 -23.47 -39.66
C ASN A 4 -45.67 -22.12 -39.07
N PHE A 5 -46.57 -21.16 -38.90
CA PHE A 5 -46.16 -19.81 -38.46
C PHE A 5 -45.97 -19.68 -36.93
N LYS A 6 -46.71 -20.48 -36.15
CA LYS A 6 -46.58 -20.43 -34.66
C LYS A 6 -45.35 -21.17 -34.14
N PHE A 7 -44.87 -22.19 -34.84
CA PHE A 7 -43.69 -22.97 -34.41
C PHE A 7 -42.37 -22.18 -34.54
N VAL A 8 -42.23 -21.41 -35.61
CA VAL A 8 -41.04 -20.57 -35.88
C VAL A 8 -40.94 -19.42 -34.90
N THR A 9 -42.05 -18.85 -34.44
CA THR A 9 -42.08 -17.79 -33.43
C THR A 9 -41.71 -18.32 -32.04
N PHE A 10 -42.11 -19.52 -31.69
CA PHE A 10 -41.78 -20.18 -30.42
C PHE A 10 -40.29 -20.55 -30.34
N GLN A 11 -39.70 -21.03 -31.43
CA GLN A 11 -38.29 -21.34 -31.51
C GLN A 11 -37.40 -20.07 -31.38
N LYS A 12 -37.79 -18.96 -32.01
CA LYS A 12 -37.10 -17.70 -31.86
C LYS A 12 -37.19 -17.15 -30.43
N LEU A 13 -38.35 -17.28 -29.79
CA LEU A 13 -38.56 -16.86 -28.41
C LEU A 13 -37.69 -17.67 -27.44
N TYR A 14 -37.54 -18.97 -27.65
CA TYR A 14 -36.72 -19.85 -26.86
C TYR A 14 -35.22 -19.51 -26.99
N ILE A 15 -34.76 -19.21 -28.21
CA ILE A 15 -33.37 -18.77 -28.46
C ILE A 15 -33.09 -17.45 -27.76
N TYR A 16 -34.03 -16.48 -27.78
CA TYR A 16 -33.90 -15.23 -27.06
C TYR A 16 -33.83 -15.41 -25.54
N PHE A 17 -34.64 -16.32 -25.01
CA PHE A 17 -34.64 -16.62 -23.57
C PHE A 17 -33.35 -17.32 -23.15
N CYS A 18 -32.81 -18.25 -23.93
CA CYS A 18 -31.52 -18.88 -23.70
C CYS A 18 -30.36 -17.86 -23.78
N PHE A 19 -30.43 -16.91 -24.71
CA PHE A 19 -29.44 -15.88 -24.87
C PHE A 19 -29.46 -14.87 -23.67
N LEU A 20 -30.65 -14.52 -23.18
CA LEU A 20 -30.84 -13.69 -22.00
C LEU A 20 -30.37 -14.40 -20.72
N ALA A 21 -30.59 -15.71 -20.60
CA ALA A 21 -30.09 -16.52 -19.49
C ALA A 21 -28.55 -16.63 -19.52
N LEU A 22 -27.94 -16.80 -20.69
CA LEU A 22 -26.49 -16.78 -20.88
C LEU A 22 -25.88 -15.43 -20.51
N ILE A 23 -26.51 -14.32 -20.90
CA ILE A 23 -26.06 -12.97 -20.50
C ILE A 23 -26.08 -12.82 -18.99
N ASN A 24 -27.10 -13.26 -18.27
CA ASN A 24 -27.16 -13.20 -16.81
C ASN A 24 -26.07 -14.03 -16.13
N ILE A 25 -25.64 -15.15 -16.72
CA ILE A 25 -24.50 -15.94 -16.17
C ILE A 25 -23.17 -15.19 -16.34
N PHE A 26 -23.01 -14.45 -17.44
CA PHE A 26 -21.81 -13.63 -17.66
C PHE A 26 -21.77 -12.35 -16.80
N PHE A 27 -22.93 -11.81 -16.37
CA PHE A 27 -22.99 -10.61 -15.53
C PHE A 27 -23.05 -10.91 -14.03
N SER A 28 -23.20 -12.16 -13.60
CA SER A 28 -22.98 -12.56 -12.21
C SER A 28 -21.46 -12.64 -11.91
N THR A 29 -20.72 -11.55 -12.19
CA THR A 29 -19.44 -11.34 -11.54
C THR A 29 -19.72 -11.07 -10.08
N GLU A 30 -19.76 -12.13 -9.28
CA GLU A 30 -19.61 -11.94 -7.84
C GLU A 30 -18.38 -11.07 -7.65
N ASN A 31 -18.52 -9.97 -6.92
CA ASN A 31 -17.39 -9.25 -6.40
C ASN A 31 -16.60 -10.24 -5.54
N ILE A 32 -15.59 -10.86 -6.15
CA ILE A 32 -14.62 -11.68 -5.46
C ILE A 32 -13.81 -10.67 -4.61
N TYR A 33 -14.36 -10.29 -3.46
CA TYR A 33 -13.56 -9.64 -2.43
C TYR A 33 -12.38 -10.58 -2.20
N ALA A 34 -11.18 -10.07 -2.44
CA ALA A 34 -9.96 -10.85 -2.29
C ALA A 34 -10.04 -11.61 -0.95
N LYS A 35 -10.07 -12.94 -1.04
CA LYS A 35 -10.16 -13.83 0.15
C LYS A 35 -8.88 -13.78 0.98
N THR A 36 -7.85 -13.11 0.46
CA THR A 36 -6.50 -13.07 1.03
C THR A 36 -5.97 -11.66 1.16
N PHE A 37 -5.02 -11.46 2.07
CA PHE A 37 -4.11 -10.32 2.11
C PHE A 37 -2.81 -10.74 1.43
N LEU A 38 -2.48 -10.10 0.33
CA LEU A 38 -1.25 -10.38 -0.41
C LEU A 38 -0.17 -9.35 -0.03
N ILE A 39 0.95 -9.83 0.47
CA ILE A 39 2.14 -9.05 0.78
C ILE A 39 3.24 -9.46 -0.19
N ASN A 40 3.67 -8.52 -1.01
CA ASN A 40 4.61 -8.77 -2.10
C ASN A 40 6.02 -8.33 -1.75
N ASN A 41 7.01 -9.01 -2.35
CA ASN A 41 8.43 -8.66 -2.32
C ASN A 41 8.95 -8.50 -0.89
N ILE A 42 8.79 -9.55 -0.10
CA ILE A 42 9.46 -9.67 1.20
C ILE A 42 10.89 -10.09 0.92
N GLU A 43 11.82 -9.19 1.16
CA GLU A 43 13.23 -9.41 0.92
C GLU A 43 13.93 -9.84 2.22
N ILE A 44 14.73 -10.91 2.11
CA ILE A 44 15.54 -11.45 3.18
C ILE A 44 16.92 -11.67 2.62
N SER A 45 17.94 -11.31 3.38
CA SER A 45 19.33 -11.63 3.07
C SER A 45 20.01 -12.18 4.32
N THR A 46 20.75 -13.28 4.15
CA THR A 46 21.46 -13.92 5.25
C THR A 46 22.79 -14.47 4.75
N PRO A 47 23.87 -14.47 5.56
CA PRO A 47 25.10 -15.15 5.23
C PRO A 47 24.84 -16.64 4.97
N PHE A 48 25.52 -17.19 3.97
CA PHE A 48 25.43 -18.61 3.66
C PHE A 48 26.48 -19.37 4.49
N GLU A 49 26.02 -19.95 5.59
CA GLU A 49 26.85 -20.67 6.53
C GLU A 49 26.65 -22.17 6.43
N ILE A 50 27.51 -22.96 7.10
CA ILE A 50 27.47 -24.45 7.09
C ILE A 50 26.10 -24.99 7.55
N ASN A 51 25.42 -24.28 8.45
CA ASN A 51 24.11 -24.65 9.00
C ASN A 51 22.94 -23.96 8.27
N PHE A 52 23.13 -23.54 7.03
CA PHE A 52 22.10 -22.89 6.25
C PHE A 52 20.85 -23.78 6.10
N ASP A 53 19.69 -23.29 6.55
CA ASP A 53 18.39 -23.91 6.32
C ASP A 53 17.46 -22.93 5.60
N LYS A 54 17.14 -23.26 4.36
CA LYS A 54 16.20 -22.47 3.54
C LYS A 54 14.83 -22.33 4.18
N ASN A 55 14.37 -23.33 4.93
CA ASN A 55 13.06 -23.26 5.56
C ASN A 55 13.04 -22.23 6.68
N GLU A 56 14.11 -22.05 7.44
CA GLU A 56 14.20 -20.99 8.46
C GLU A 56 14.12 -19.61 7.83
N ILE A 57 14.72 -19.40 6.64
CA ILE A 57 14.66 -18.14 5.92
C ILE A 57 13.25 -17.88 5.37
N ILE A 58 12.57 -18.90 4.87
CA ILE A 58 11.16 -18.79 4.46
C ILE A 58 10.28 -18.45 5.67
N ASP A 59 10.54 -19.05 6.83
CA ASP A 59 9.83 -18.79 8.09
C ASP A 59 10.05 -17.34 8.56
N GLU A 60 11.27 -16.82 8.45
CA GLU A 60 11.55 -15.39 8.68
C GLU A 60 10.75 -14.51 7.71
N GLY A 61 10.62 -14.93 6.46
CA GLY A 61 9.80 -14.26 5.46
C GLY A 61 8.32 -14.20 5.86
N PHE A 62 7.78 -15.25 6.44
CA PHE A 62 6.41 -15.25 6.93
C PHE A 62 6.23 -14.28 8.11
N ILE A 63 7.20 -14.18 9.02
CA ILE A 63 7.19 -13.24 10.14
C ILE A 63 7.20 -11.81 9.59
N LYS A 64 8.15 -11.46 8.71
CA LYS A 64 8.25 -10.13 8.10
C LYS A 64 6.98 -9.75 7.31
N ALA A 65 6.40 -10.72 6.57
CA ALA A 65 5.16 -10.49 5.83
C ALA A 65 3.99 -10.24 6.78
N PHE A 66 3.90 -11.00 7.88
CA PHE A 66 2.87 -10.81 8.90
C PHE A 66 2.99 -9.43 9.55
N GLU A 67 4.19 -9.01 9.95
CA GLU A 67 4.44 -7.68 10.50
C GLU A 67 4.00 -6.58 9.54
N GLN A 68 4.39 -6.63 8.27
CA GLN A 68 3.97 -5.65 7.26
C GLN A 68 2.46 -5.60 7.08
N MET A 69 1.79 -6.76 7.09
CA MET A 69 0.34 -6.81 7.03
C MET A 69 -0.29 -6.14 8.26
N ILE A 70 0.18 -6.47 9.46
CA ILE A 70 -0.33 -5.89 10.72
C ILE A 70 -0.15 -4.37 10.74
N LEU A 71 1.01 -3.85 10.31
CA LEU A 71 1.25 -2.41 10.22
C LEU A 71 0.24 -1.71 9.29
N SER A 72 -0.29 -2.40 8.29
CA SER A 72 -1.25 -1.82 7.35
C SER A 72 -2.72 -1.89 7.78
N ILE A 73 -3.10 -2.87 8.63
CA ILE A 73 -4.50 -3.11 8.98
C ILE A 73 -4.84 -2.93 10.47
N VAL A 74 -3.82 -2.75 11.34
CA VAL A 74 -4.00 -2.60 12.78
C VAL A 74 -3.52 -1.23 13.26
N GLN A 75 -4.33 -0.58 14.10
CA GLN A 75 -3.97 0.71 14.67
C GLN A 75 -2.70 0.60 15.55
N THR A 76 -1.84 1.60 15.52
CA THR A 76 -0.54 1.63 16.23
C THR A 76 -0.64 1.26 17.70
N LYS A 77 -1.70 1.70 18.40
CA LYS A 77 -1.94 1.38 19.82
C LYS A 77 -2.08 -0.11 20.12
N ASP A 78 -2.54 -0.89 19.12
CA ASP A 78 -2.82 -2.31 19.26
C ASP A 78 -1.71 -3.20 18.68
N GLN A 79 -0.76 -2.65 17.91
CA GLN A 79 0.31 -3.40 17.25
C GLN A 79 1.21 -4.14 18.26
N LYS A 80 1.51 -3.51 19.41
CA LYS A 80 2.32 -4.13 20.48
C LYS A 80 1.72 -5.43 21.03
N LYS A 81 0.41 -5.63 20.98
CA LYS A 81 -0.25 -6.86 21.41
C LYS A 81 0.09 -8.07 20.54
N LEU A 82 0.55 -7.80 19.31
CA LEU A 82 0.82 -8.81 18.27
C LEU A 82 2.31 -9.10 18.07
N GLU A 83 3.20 -8.34 18.73
CA GLU A 83 4.65 -8.40 18.58
C GLU A 83 5.22 -9.83 18.83
N TYR A 84 4.61 -10.55 19.77
CA TYR A 84 5.06 -11.90 20.13
C TYR A 84 4.16 -13.02 19.57
N THR A 85 3.57 -12.78 18.37
CA THR A 85 2.78 -13.82 17.71
C THR A 85 3.69 -14.97 17.27
N SER A 86 3.41 -16.20 17.72
CA SER A 86 4.26 -17.35 17.43
C SER A 86 4.25 -17.70 15.93
N LEU A 87 5.40 -18.17 15.43
CA LEU A 87 5.56 -18.60 14.04
C LEU A 87 4.50 -19.64 13.63
N ASN A 88 4.16 -20.59 14.48
CA ASN A 88 3.15 -21.61 14.18
C ASN A 88 1.77 -21.01 13.93
N LEU A 89 1.39 -19.96 14.67
CA LEU A 89 0.15 -19.23 14.42
C LEU A 89 0.21 -18.47 13.10
N ILE A 90 1.34 -17.81 12.82
CA ILE A 90 1.56 -17.09 11.55
C ILE A 90 1.44 -18.06 10.37
N LYS A 91 2.18 -19.19 10.40
CA LYS A 91 2.10 -20.25 9.37
C LYS A 91 0.67 -20.79 9.21
N GLY A 92 -0.06 -20.94 10.28
CA GLY A 92 -1.45 -21.38 10.26
C GLY A 92 -2.38 -20.39 9.53
N MET A 93 -2.01 -19.11 9.42
CA MET A 93 -2.77 -18.07 8.72
C MET A 93 -2.32 -17.86 7.26
N VAL A 94 -1.14 -18.34 6.87
CA VAL A 94 -0.71 -18.34 5.47
C VAL A 94 -1.62 -19.24 4.65
N GLU A 95 -2.07 -18.76 3.49
CA GLU A 95 -2.82 -19.52 2.49
C GLU A 95 -1.87 -20.10 1.44
N THR A 96 -1.05 -19.25 0.86
CA THR A 96 -0.06 -19.61 -0.15
C THR A 96 1.14 -18.66 -0.07
N PHE A 97 2.26 -19.08 -0.60
CA PHE A 97 3.41 -18.22 -0.85
C PHE A 97 4.09 -18.59 -2.16
N SER A 98 4.87 -17.68 -2.71
CA SER A 98 5.71 -17.91 -3.87
C SER A 98 7.08 -17.25 -3.69
N ILE A 99 8.11 -17.92 -4.18
CA ILE A 99 9.45 -17.35 -4.31
C ILE A 99 9.49 -16.58 -5.63
N ASN A 100 9.76 -15.28 -5.57
CA ASN A 100 9.88 -14.44 -6.75
C ASN A 100 11.31 -14.42 -7.26
N GLU A 101 12.26 -14.38 -6.35
CA GLU A 101 13.67 -14.30 -6.66
C GLU A 101 14.48 -15.03 -5.60
N GLU A 102 15.50 -15.74 -6.07
CA GLU A 102 16.46 -16.45 -5.24
C GLU A 102 17.84 -16.24 -5.85
N LYS A 103 18.77 -15.71 -5.08
CA LYS A 103 20.14 -15.41 -5.53
C LYS A 103 21.15 -15.76 -4.46
N PHE A 104 22.33 -16.14 -4.93
CA PHE A 104 23.52 -16.34 -4.11
C PHE A 104 24.64 -15.47 -4.67
N ILE A 105 25.08 -14.47 -3.91
CA ILE A 105 26.08 -13.49 -4.33
C ILE A 105 26.99 -13.19 -3.13
N ASP A 106 28.30 -13.30 -3.32
CA ASP A 106 29.31 -12.93 -2.32
C ASP A 106 29.05 -13.55 -0.92
N GLU A 107 28.80 -14.88 -0.90
CA GLU A 107 28.49 -15.64 0.31
C GLU A 107 27.21 -15.19 1.04
N ILE A 108 26.37 -14.40 0.41
CA ILE A 108 25.06 -13.98 0.92
C ILE A 108 23.96 -14.63 0.08
N TYR A 109 23.02 -15.23 0.77
CA TYR A 109 21.78 -15.73 0.18
C TYR A 109 20.69 -14.68 0.24
N TYR A 110 20.11 -14.38 -0.91
CA TYR A 110 19.00 -13.42 -1.08
C TYR A 110 17.75 -14.16 -1.48
N LEU A 111 16.67 -13.87 -0.81
CA LEU A 111 15.35 -14.44 -1.09
C LEU A 111 14.30 -13.33 -1.16
N SER A 112 13.47 -13.35 -2.19
CA SER A 112 12.27 -12.50 -2.30
C SER A 112 11.02 -13.36 -2.37
N LEU A 113 10.07 -13.11 -1.47
CA LEU A 113 8.82 -13.87 -1.32
C LEU A 113 7.58 -12.99 -1.54
N ASN A 114 6.54 -13.60 -2.10
CA ASN A 114 5.17 -13.12 -1.94
C ASN A 114 4.44 -14.04 -0.98
N VAL A 115 3.74 -13.47 -0.01
CA VAL A 115 2.99 -14.23 1.00
C VAL A 115 1.53 -13.80 0.98
N SER A 116 0.64 -14.77 0.89
CA SER A 116 -0.80 -14.57 0.87
C SER A 116 -1.41 -15.12 2.16
N PHE A 117 -2.01 -14.26 2.98
CA PHE A 117 -2.67 -14.65 4.22
C PHE A 117 -4.17 -14.83 4.02
N ASN A 118 -4.75 -15.87 4.63
CA ASN A 118 -6.18 -16.09 4.65
C ASN A 118 -6.88 -15.00 5.47
N LYS A 119 -7.67 -14.16 4.82
CA LYS A 119 -8.34 -13.00 5.42
C LYS A 119 -9.23 -13.38 6.59
N LYS A 120 -9.98 -14.49 6.49
CA LYS A 120 -10.87 -14.98 7.55
C LYS A 120 -10.08 -15.42 8.77
N LYS A 121 -8.96 -16.14 8.57
CA LYS A 121 -8.10 -16.59 9.68
C LYS A 121 -7.48 -15.38 10.40
N ILE A 122 -6.98 -14.38 9.64
CA ILE A 122 -6.44 -13.13 10.21
C ILE A 122 -7.50 -12.41 11.04
N PHE A 123 -8.70 -12.20 10.49
CA PHE A 123 -9.76 -11.49 11.22
C PHE A 123 -10.18 -12.25 12.49
N ASN A 124 -10.32 -13.56 12.42
CA ASN A 124 -10.62 -14.38 13.59
C ASN A 124 -9.52 -14.30 14.67
N PHE A 125 -8.25 -14.26 14.24
CA PHE A 125 -7.12 -14.10 15.14
C PHE A 125 -7.16 -12.72 15.83
N LEU A 126 -7.32 -11.63 15.07
CA LEU A 126 -7.40 -10.27 15.59
C LEU A 126 -8.61 -10.10 16.54
N GLN A 127 -9.76 -10.66 16.19
CA GLN A 127 -10.96 -10.63 17.02
C GLN A 127 -10.74 -11.30 18.39
N LYS A 128 -10.03 -12.43 18.44
CA LYS A 128 -9.66 -13.12 19.70
C LYS A 128 -8.76 -12.25 20.59
N GLN A 129 -8.00 -11.33 20.01
CA GLN A 129 -7.16 -10.35 20.71
C GLN A 129 -7.92 -9.04 21.04
N ASN A 130 -9.23 -8.97 20.76
CA ASN A 130 -10.04 -7.74 20.85
C ASN A 130 -9.47 -6.59 20.00
N ILE A 131 -8.94 -6.91 18.82
CA ILE A 131 -8.41 -5.95 17.85
C ILE A 131 -9.36 -5.91 16.65
N PHE A 132 -9.80 -4.69 16.29
CA PHE A 132 -10.64 -4.46 15.12
C PHE A 132 -9.75 -3.94 13.98
N PRO A 133 -9.52 -4.74 12.92
CA PRO A 133 -8.72 -4.29 11.79
C PRO A 133 -9.45 -3.23 10.98
N SER A 134 -8.70 -2.29 10.42
CA SER A 134 -9.16 -1.35 9.40
C SER A 134 -8.69 -1.83 8.03
N LEU A 135 -9.49 -1.56 6.99
CA LEU A 135 -9.01 -1.76 5.62
C LEU A 135 -7.93 -0.72 5.33
N PRO A 136 -6.80 -1.11 4.71
CA PRO A 136 -5.76 -0.16 4.35
C PRO A 136 -6.30 0.79 3.27
N ILE A 137 -6.40 2.07 3.61
CA ILE A 137 -6.76 3.14 2.68
C ILE A 137 -5.50 3.94 2.41
N ARG A 138 -5.03 3.91 1.17
CA ARG A 138 -3.92 4.77 0.74
C ARG A 138 -4.44 6.17 0.45
N LYS A 139 -3.73 7.17 0.98
CA LYS A 139 -4.00 8.58 0.73
C LYS A 139 -2.78 9.26 0.15
N LYS A 140 -3.04 10.14 -0.82
CA LYS A 140 -2.05 11.10 -1.30
C LYS A 140 -2.18 12.37 -0.48
N ILE A 141 -1.06 12.84 0.04
CA ILE A 141 -0.98 14.07 0.83
C ILE A 141 0.03 14.99 0.16
N PHE A 142 -0.38 16.22 -0.12
CA PHE A 142 0.56 17.23 -0.58
C PHE A 142 1.44 17.67 0.59
N PHE A 143 2.76 17.63 0.41
CA PHE A 143 3.72 17.91 1.47
C PHE A 143 4.73 18.97 1.03
N ILE A 144 4.74 20.09 1.75
CA ILE A 144 5.67 21.20 1.52
C ILE A 144 6.65 21.27 2.68
N PRO A 145 7.89 20.76 2.54
CA PRO A 145 8.96 20.99 3.50
C PRO A 145 9.64 22.32 3.19
N VAL A 146 9.72 23.22 4.17
CA VAL A 146 10.42 24.49 4.09
C VAL A 146 11.44 24.53 5.22
N ILE A 147 12.69 24.79 4.91
CA ILE A 147 13.75 25.04 5.91
C ILE A 147 14.11 26.51 5.83
N PHE A 148 14.10 27.18 6.95
CA PHE A 148 14.51 28.57 7.07
C PHE A 148 15.71 28.69 8.03
N ASP A 149 16.88 29.06 7.49
CA ASP A 149 18.08 29.37 8.30
C ASP A 149 18.00 30.83 8.74
N GLU A 150 17.57 31.06 9.97
CA GLU A 150 17.46 32.41 10.56
C GLU A 150 18.80 33.15 10.63
N ASN A 151 19.92 32.43 10.76
CA ASN A 151 21.23 33.06 10.88
C ASN A 151 21.70 33.63 9.53
N LYS A 152 21.31 33.03 8.43
CA LYS A 152 21.68 33.45 7.08
C LYS A 152 20.60 34.21 6.35
N ASP A 153 19.37 34.24 6.90
CA ASP A 153 18.15 34.74 6.24
C ASP A 153 17.92 34.03 4.88
N GLU A 154 18.16 32.69 4.86
CA GLU A 154 18.07 31.87 3.66
C GLU A 154 16.95 30.83 3.80
N ILE A 155 16.26 30.57 2.70
CA ILE A 155 15.23 29.54 2.59
C ILE A 155 15.73 28.41 1.70
N PHE A 156 15.59 27.17 2.18
CA PHE A 156 15.85 25.97 1.40
C PHE A 156 14.54 25.22 1.16
N ILE A 157 14.14 25.17 -0.10
CA ILE A 157 12.96 24.45 -0.60
C ILE A 157 13.35 23.73 -1.88
N PHE A 158 12.50 22.82 -2.34
CA PHE A 158 12.74 22.01 -3.54
C PHE A 158 14.08 21.28 -3.49
N SER A 159 14.78 21.21 -4.59
CA SER A 159 16.06 20.50 -4.73
C SER A 159 17.19 21.03 -3.85
N GLU A 160 17.08 22.23 -3.34
CA GLU A 160 18.04 22.80 -2.37
C GLU A 160 17.89 22.18 -0.97
N SER A 161 16.78 21.49 -0.70
CA SER A 161 16.49 20.87 0.58
C SER A 161 16.76 19.36 0.56
N ASP A 162 17.58 18.86 1.47
CA ASP A 162 17.79 17.43 1.68
C ASP A 162 16.49 16.71 2.05
N LEU A 163 15.59 17.36 2.78
CA LEU A 163 14.28 16.80 3.11
C LEU A 163 13.45 16.54 1.85
N TYR A 164 13.48 17.45 0.90
CA TYR A 164 12.79 17.28 -0.38
C TYR A 164 13.38 16.12 -1.18
N ASN A 165 14.72 16.06 -1.30
CA ASN A 165 15.40 15.07 -2.12
C ASN A 165 15.24 13.64 -1.59
N PHE A 166 15.22 13.46 -0.27
CA PHE A 166 15.26 12.13 0.36
C PHE A 166 13.93 11.67 0.95
N TRP A 167 12.91 12.50 0.99
CA TRP A 167 11.65 12.21 1.69
C TRP A 167 11.00 10.91 1.23
N ASN A 168 10.88 10.72 -0.08
CA ASN A 168 10.21 9.56 -0.68
C ASN A 168 11.11 8.32 -0.85
N LEU A 169 12.42 8.41 -0.62
CA LEU A 169 13.34 7.30 -0.84
C LEU A 169 13.10 6.11 0.11
N ASN A 170 12.57 6.38 1.31
CA ASN A 170 12.35 5.38 2.34
C ASN A 170 10.89 4.92 2.48
N ILE A 171 10.04 5.24 1.50
CA ILE A 171 8.65 4.79 1.53
C ILE A 171 8.60 3.28 1.36
N LYS A 172 8.03 2.60 2.37
CA LYS A 172 7.78 1.16 2.34
C LYS A 172 6.38 0.87 1.81
N LYS A 173 6.17 -0.33 1.25
CA LYS A 173 4.87 -0.73 0.69
C LYS A 173 3.71 -0.73 1.69
N TYR A 174 4.00 -0.88 2.98
CA TYR A 174 3.00 -0.83 4.04
C TYR A 174 2.67 0.60 4.50
N HIS A 175 3.41 1.62 4.05
CA HIS A 175 3.04 3.00 4.31
C HIS A 175 1.76 3.34 3.55
N LEU A 176 0.78 3.85 4.26
CA LEU A 176 -0.54 4.20 3.69
C LEU A 176 -0.60 5.62 3.15
N LEU A 177 0.40 6.44 3.48
CA LEU A 177 0.53 7.82 3.00
C LEU A 177 1.56 7.88 1.88
N GLU A 178 1.15 8.47 0.75
CA GLU A 178 2.01 8.82 -0.36
C GLU A 178 2.16 10.34 -0.37
N TYR A 179 3.37 10.84 -0.20
CA TYR A 179 3.64 12.27 -0.17
C TYR A 179 3.93 12.77 -1.58
N VAL A 180 3.11 13.70 -2.03
CA VAL A 180 3.33 14.44 -3.28
C VAL A 180 4.08 15.71 -2.91
N LEU A 181 5.33 15.80 -3.34
CA LEU A 181 6.15 16.99 -3.14
C LEU A 181 5.87 18.03 -4.24
N PRO A 182 5.99 19.33 -3.96
CA PRO A 182 5.83 20.36 -4.99
C PRO A 182 6.89 20.23 -6.08
N THR A 183 6.53 20.50 -7.31
CA THR A 183 7.50 20.67 -8.39
C THR A 183 8.22 22.00 -8.24
N GLU A 184 9.47 22.06 -8.69
CA GLU A 184 10.22 23.31 -8.68
C GLU A 184 9.52 24.37 -9.53
N ASP A 185 9.18 25.50 -8.90
CA ASP A 185 8.49 26.63 -9.50
C ASP A 185 9.07 27.93 -8.92
N LEU A 186 9.57 28.78 -9.80
CA LEU A 186 10.21 30.05 -9.40
C LEU A 186 9.19 31.02 -8.78
N GLU A 187 7.94 30.98 -9.21
CA GLU A 187 6.89 31.82 -8.63
C GLU A 187 6.63 31.40 -7.18
N ASP A 188 6.50 30.09 -6.93
CA ASP A 188 6.29 29.53 -5.59
C ASP A 188 7.51 29.81 -4.70
N TYR A 189 8.72 29.67 -5.23
CA TYR A 189 9.94 30.02 -4.51
C TYR A 189 9.93 31.50 -4.09
N ASN A 190 9.68 32.43 -5.01
CA ASN A 190 9.66 33.85 -4.74
C ASN A 190 8.54 34.24 -3.76
N LEU A 191 7.39 33.58 -3.88
CA LEU A 191 6.27 33.79 -2.98
C LEU A 191 6.59 33.39 -1.54
N ILE A 192 7.21 32.23 -1.33
CA ILE A 192 7.65 31.77 -0.01
C ILE A 192 8.77 32.68 0.51
N LYS A 193 9.77 33.00 -0.32
CA LYS A 193 10.92 33.83 0.06
C LYS A 193 10.52 35.25 0.47
N SER A 194 9.59 35.87 -0.24
CA SER A 194 9.08 37.21 0.12
C SER A 194 8.34 37.26 1.46
N ASN A 195 7.88 36.08 1.93
CA ASN A 195 7.19 35.95 3.20
C ASN A 195 8.04 35.27 4.29
N SER A 196 9.36 35.13 4.09
CA SER A 196 10.29 34.42 5.01
C SER A 196 10.16 34.85 6.47
N LYS A 197 9.98 36.14 6.72
CA LYS A 197 9.85 36.70 8.10
C LYS A 197 8.50 36.41 8.77
N ASN A 198 7.55 35.83 8.07
CA ASN A 198 6.23 35.55 8.61
C ASN A 198 5.66 34.23 8.08
N LEU A 199 6.54 33.22 7.89
CA LEU A 199 6.15 31.91 7.33
C LEU A 199 5.08 31.19 8.15
N GLU A 200 5.07 31.37 9.48
CA GLU A 200 4.05 30.75 10.36
C GLU A 200 2.62 31.19 10.04
N ASN A 201 2.45 32.43 9.55
CA ASN A 201 1.15 32.99 9.19
C ASN A 201 0.91 33.03 7.67
N PHE A 202 1.91 32.60 6.88
CA PHE A 202 1.81 32.63 5.43
C PHE A 202 0.80 31.58 4.96
N LYS A 203 -0.09 31.99 4.06
CA LYS A 203 -1.11 31.11 3.48
C LYS A 203 -0.60 30.45 2.21
N PHE A 204 -0.32 29.16 2.28
CA PHE A 204 0.15 28.35 1.14
C PHE A 204 -0.98 27.94 0.17
N GLU A 205 -2.18 28.52 0.30
CA GLU A 205 -3.37 28.11 -0.47
C GLU A 205 -3.19 28.17 -1.97
N GLU A 206 -2.45 29.16 -2.49
CA GLU A 206 -2.20 29.30 -3.95
C GLU A 206 -1.36 28.16 -4.47
N ILE A 207 -0.34 27.77 -3.72
CA ILE A 207 0.54 26.64 -4.04
C ILE A 207 -0.23 25.33 -3.96
N ILE A 208 -0.99 25.11 -2.88
CA ILE A 208 -1.77 23.90 -2.63
C ILE A 208 -2.80 23.66 -3.74
N LYS A 209 -3.50 24.70 -4.18
CA LYS A 209 -4.52 24.61 -5.24
C LYS A 209 -3.99 24.07 -6.57
N LYS A 210 -2.70 24.30 -6.90
CA LYS A 210 -2.07 23.78 -8.12
C LYS A 210 -2.10 22.25 -8.19
N TYR A 211 -2.10 21.55 -7.02
CA TYR A 211 -1.99 20.09 -6.93
C TYR A 211 -3.33 19.36 -6.85
N ASN A 212 -4.44 20.09 -6.66
CA ASN A 212 -5.78 19.53 -6.58
C ASN A 212 -5.91 18.35 -5.58
N LEU A 213 -5.24 18.47 -4.43
CA LEU A 213 -5.28 17.51 -3.33
C LEU A 213 -6.00 18.14 -2.13
N GLU A 214 -6.88 17.37 -1.47
CA GLU A 214 -7.65 17.83 -0.30
C GLU A 214 -6.81 17.81 0.98
N ASP A 215 -5.95 16.79 1.11
CA ASP A 215 -5.10 16.62 2.29
C ASP A 215 -3.71 17.22 2.01
N TYR A 216 -3.20 18.05 2.93
CA TYR A 216 -1.87 18.65 2.83
C TYR A 216 -1.18 18.79 4.18
N ILE A 217 0.15 18.83 4.14
CA ILE A 217 1.02 19.10 5.30
C ILE A 217 2.02 20.16 4.88
N ILE A 218 2.18 21.18 5.70
CA ILE A 218 3.23 22.18 5.59
C ILE A 218 4.12 22.03 6.82
N SER A 219 5.40 21.79 6.61
CA SER A 219 6.38 21.68 7.69
C SER A 219 7.44 22.76 7.54
N ILE A 220 7.54 23.65 8.51
CA ILE A 220 8.51 24.72 8.55
C ILE A 220 9.54 24.38 9.64
N PHE A 221 10.79 24.34 9.25
CA PHE A 221 11.93 24.06 10.12
C PHE A 221 12.78 25.35 10.25
N PHE A 222 13.11 25.74 11.47
CA PHE A 222 13.91 26.91 11.79
C PHE A 222 15.28 26.49 12.34
#